data_0ac6a6f460e39223fd3561e766808234
#
_entry.id   0ac6a6f460e39223fd3561e766808234
#
_cell.length_a   1.000
_cell.length_b   1.000
_cell.length_c   1.000
_cell.angle_alpha   90.00
_cell.angle_beta   90.00
_cell.angle_gamma   90.00
#
_symmetry.space_group_name_H-M   'P 1'
#
loop_
_entity.id
_entity.type
_entity.pdbx_description
1 polymer ?
#
loop_
_entity_poly.entity_id
_entity_poly.type
_entity_poly.pdbx_seq_one_letter_code
_entity_poly.pdbx_strand_id
1 'polypeptide(L)'
;MFVVHGTKKFLDRVHSHALPAPDLRPATTILGAWYATVLFWQPQVALFVNEPTRLPLFVALAPSFTVIQRMPQTATAVFSALGLTEEFITREVTDMGSHQLSKTANRSVLGSMNDFAHFADAHRTAKNSTDLLELSLRLAQTPCGPLYRSHVSPDRELTAYVNDHTR
;
A
#
# COMPACT_ATOMS: atom_id res chain seq x y z
N MET A 1 1.45 12.35 -8.71
CA MET A 1 2.48 12.24 -7.64
C MET A 1 1.82 11.74 -6.37
N PHE A 2 2.38 10.71 -5.74
CA PHE A 2 1.90 10.18 -4.47
C PHE A 2 2.95 10.33 -3.36
N VAL A 3 2.55 10.14 -2.11
CA VAL A 3 3.44 10.23 -0.95
C VAL A 3 3.62 8.85 -0.34
N VAL A 4 4.86 8.49 -0.04
CA VAL A 4 5.20 7.25 0.67
C VAL A 4 5.80 7.59 2.03
N HIS A 5 5.14 7.16 3.10
CA HIS A 5 5.66 7.24 4.46
C HIS A 5 6.34 5.92 4.84
N GLY A 6 7.66 5.90 4.83
CA GLY A 6 8.45 4.70 5.11
C GLY A 6 8.77 4.54 6.59
N THR A 7 8.68 3.30 7.09
CA THR A 7 9.30 2.95 8.38
C THR A 7 10.82 3.06 8.26
N LYS A 8 11.52 3.16 9.40
CA LYS A 8 12.99 3.23 9.39
C LYS A 8 13.62 2.10 8.57
N LYS A 9 13.18 0.85 8.78
CA LYS A 9 13.70 -0.31 8.05
C LYS A 9 13.42 -0.26 6.55
N PHE A 10 12.32 0.35 6.11
CA PHE A 10 12.03 0.58 4.70
C PHE A 10 12.96 1.65 4.12
N LEU A 11 13.08 2.80 4.79
CA LEU A 11 13.95 3.90 4.38
C LEU A 11 15.40 3.47 4.27
N ASP A 12 15.89 2.67 5.21
CA ASP A 12 17.25 2.13 5.20
C ASP A 12 17.50 1.22 3.97
N ARG A 13 16.45 0.52 3.48
CA ARG A 13 16.57 -0.38 2.31
C ARG A 13 16.53 0.33 0.97
N VAL A 14 15.73 1.39 0.86
CA VAL A 14 15.63 2.14 -0.40
C VAL A 14 16.74 3.18 -0.58
N HIS A 15 17.55 3.40 0.45
CA HIS A 15 18.68 4.34 0.45
C HIS A 15 18.32 5.75 -0.05
N SER A 16 17.11 6.21 0.25
CA SER A 16 16.61 7.51 -0.18
C SER A 16 16.36 8.42 1.01
N HIS A 17 16.60 9.71 0.82
CA HIS A 17 16.34 10.70 1.84
C HIS A 17 14.83 10.97 1.98
N ALA A 18 14.33 10.85 3.22
CA ALA A 18 12.97 11.23 3.55
C ALA A 18 12.89 12.76 3.73
N LEU A 19 11.89 13.36 3.08
CA LEU A 19 11.57 14.77 3.27
C LEU A 19 10.94 14.99 4.65
N PRO A 20 11.26 16.10 5.34
CA PRO A 20 10.52 16.55 6.50
C PRO A 20 9.04 16.80 6.14
N ALA A 21 8.13 16.56 7.09
CA ALA A 21 6.70 16.73 6.86
C ALA A 21 6.31 18.12 6.30
N PRO A 22 6.90 19.25 6.75
CA PRO A 22 6.58 20.56 6.19
C PRO A 22 6.97 20.75 4.72
N ASP A 23 7.90 19.95 4.21
CA ASP A 23 8.39 20.05 2.84
C ASP A 23 7.60 19.18 1.85
N LEU A 24 6.65 18.37 2.36
CA LEU A 24 5.80 17.53 1.52
C LEU A 24 4.77 18.38 0.78
N ARG A 25 4.70 18.16 -0.53
CA ARG A 25 3.61 18.69 -1.35
C ARG A 25 2.40 17.76 -1.29
N PRO A 26 1.18 18.28 -1.41
CA PRO A 26 -0.02 17.45 -1.50
C PRO A 26 0.09 16.43 -2.64
N ALA A 27 -0.39 15.21 -2.39
CA ALA A 27 -0.49 14.18 -3.43
C ALA A 27 -1.47 14.63 -4.51
N THR A 28 -1.20 14.25 -5.76
CA THR A 28 -2.11 14.47 -6.90
C THR A 28 -2.96 13.23 -7.20
N THR A 29 -2.56 12.08 -6.67
CA THR A 29 -3.32 10.84 -6.73
C THR A 29 -4.58 10.92 -5.88
N ILE A 30 -5.65 10.25 -6.31
CA ILE A 30 -6.92 10.18 -5.57
C ILE A 30 -6.71 9.46 -4.23
N LEU A 31 -5.94 8.39 -4.23
CA LEU A 31 -5.66 7.59 -3.02
C LEU A 31 -4.63 8.23 -2.08
N GLY A 32 -3.93 9.28 -2.52
CA GLY A 32 -3.06 10.10 -1.67
C GLY A 32 -1.82 9.37 -1.16
N ALA A 33 -1.73 9.23 0.16
CA ALA A 33 -0.54 8.72 0.83
C ALA A 33 -0.60 7.20 1.07
N TRP A 34 0.60 6.60 1.03
CA TRP A 34 0.84 5.19 1.32
C TRP A 34 1.92 5.05 2.38
N TYR A 35 1.78 4.05 3.23
CA TYR A 35 2.76 3.69 4.24
C TYR A 35 3.49 2.44 3.82
N ALA A 36 4.80 2.38 4.04
CA ALA A 36 5.63 1.27 3.58
C ALA A 36 6.52 0.72 4.68
N THR A 37 6.63 -0.60 4.75
CA THR A 37 7.53 -1.34 5.63
C THR A 37 8.16 -2.52 4.91
N VAL A 38 9.14 -3.16 5.54
CA VAL A 38 9.81 -4.36 5.03
C VAL A 38 9.42 -5.57 5.86
N LEU A 39 9.06 -6.64 5.18
CA LEU A 39 8.92 -7.97 5.76
C LEU A 39 10.22 -8.74 5.47
N PHE A 40 10.93 -9.15 6.52
CA PHE A 40 12.22 -9.85 6.41
C PHE A 40 12.05 -11.34 6.06
N TRP A 41 11.20 -11.60 5.08
CA TRP A 41 11.04 -12.94 4.52
C TRP A 41 12.22 -13.31 3.61
N GLN A 42 12.23 -14.53 3.11
CA GLN A 42 13.18 -14.99 2.10
C GLN A 42 12.41 -15.47 0.86
N PRO A 43 12.40 -14.69 -0.23
CA PRO A 43 12.96 -13.34 -0.41
C PRO A 43 12.16 -12.25 0.34
N GLN A 44 12.81 -11.09 0.58
CA GLN A 44 12.19 -9.96 1.29
C GLN A 44 11.07 -9.31 0.47
N VAL A 45 10.06 -8.81 1.17
CA VAL A 45 8.86 -8.19 0.60
C VAL A 45 8.63 -6.82 1.21
N ALA A 46 8.25 -5.85 0.40
CA ALA A 46 7.71 -4.58 0.86
C ALA A 46 6.19 -4.69 1.01
N LEU A 47 5.68 -4.22 2.14
CA LEU A 47 4.25 -4.04 2.38
C LEU A 47 3.94 -2.55 2.29
N PHE A 48 3.06 -2.18 1.37
CA PHE A 48 2.47 -0.85 1.27
C PHE A 48 1.04 -0.90 1.77
N VAL A 49 0.64 0.07 2.58
CA VAL A 49 -0.75 0.23 3.06
C VAL A 49 -1.23 1.63 2.74
N ASN A 50 -2.33 1.72 2.03
CA ASN A 50 -2.95 3.02 1.70
C ASN A 50 -3.51 3.68 2.95
N GLU A 51 -3.27 4.97 3.13
CA GLU A 51 -3.68 5.68 4.34
C GLU A 51 -5.21 5.75 4.51
N PRO A 52 -6.00 6.25 3.54
CA PRO A 52 -7.44 6.35 3.73
C PRO A 52 -8.17 4.99 3.71
N THR A 53 -7.79 4.07 2.83
CA THR A 53 -8.56 2.84 2.59
C THR A 53 -8.01 1.61 3.31
N ARG A 54 -6.81 1.71 3.86
CA ARG A 54 -6.07 0.57 4.45
C ARG A 54 -5.75 -0.55 3.45
N LEU A 55 -5.88 -0.31 2.14
CA LEU A 55 -5.56 -1.33 1.13
C LEU A 55 -4.10 -1.77 1.24
N PRO A 56 -3.83 -3.08 1.44
CA PRO A 56 -2.47 -3.59 1.46
C PRO A 56 -2.01 -4.01 0.06
N LEU A 57 -0.75 -3.70 -0.27
CA LEU A 57 -0.06 -4.20 -1.46
C LEU A 57 1.25 -4.84 -1.05
N PHE A 58 1.50 -6.06 -1.50
CA PHE A 58 2.74 -6.78 -1.27
C PHE A 58 3.56 -6.77 -2.56
N VAL A 59 4.77 -6.23 -2.49
CA VAL A 59 5.68 -6.06 -3.62
C VAL A 59 7.02 -6.70 -3.28
N ALA A 60 7.58 -7.50 -4.18
CA ALA A 60 8.93 -8.02 -3.99
C ALA A 60 9.91 -6.87 -3.75
N LEU A 61 10.70 -6.93 -2.68
CA LEU A 61 11.59 -5.82 -2.32
C LEU A 61 12.72 -5.63 -3.33
N ALA A 62 13.33 -6.72 -3.76
CA ALA A 62 14.47 -6.66 -4.66
C ALA A 62 14.07 -6.36 -6.12
N PRO A 63 14.77 -5.46 -6.82
CA PRO A 63 15.81 -4.56 -6.28
C PRO A 63 15.17 -3.41 -5.48
N SER A 64 15.70 -3.15 -4.29
CA SER A 64 15.07 -2.23 -3.32
C SER A 64 15.01 -0.78 -3.82
N PHE A 65 15.98 -0.34 -4.61
CA PHE A 65 16.01 1.03 -5.15
C PHE A 65 14.93 1.31 -6.21
N THR A 66 14.24 0.29 -6.72
CA THR A 66 13.13 0.45 -7.67
C THR A 66 11.78 0.03 -7.10
N VAL A 67 11.71 -0.38 -5.84
CA VAL A 67 10.47 -0.93 -5.26
C VAL A 67 9.31 0.05 -5.32
N ILE A 68 9.54 1.34 -5.07
CA ILE A 68 8.49 2.37 -5.14
C ILE A 68 8.02 2.57 -6.57
N GLN A 69 8.92 2.57 -7.56
CA GLN A 69 8.57 2.69 -8.97
C GLN A 69 7.82 1.46 -9.52
N ARG A 70 8.00 0.28 -8.91
CA ARG A 70 7.27 -0.95 -9.29
C ARG A 70 5.92 -1.10 -8.59
N MET A 71 5.69 -0.38 -7.50
CA MET A 71 4.43 -0.41 -6.76
C MET A 71 3.20 -0.09 -7.64
N PRO A 72 3.23 0.91 -8.58
CA PRO A 72 2.10 1.18 -9.46
C PRO A 72 1.66 -0.01 -10.32
N GLN A 73 2.58 -0.86 -10.75
CA GLN A 73 2.25 -2.07 -11.49
C GLN A 73 1.46 -3.07 -10.62
N THR A 74 1.86 -3.25 -9.39
CA THR A 74 1.12 -4.09 -8.42
C THR A 74 -0.25 -3.48 -8.10
N ALA A 75 -0.31 -2.16 -7.93
CA ALA A 75 -1.57 -1.44 -7.73
C ALA A 75 -2.53 -1.67 -8.89
N THR A 76 -2.06 -1.58 -10.14
CA THR A 76 -2.87 -1.87 -11.34
C THR A 76 -3.50 -3.25 -11.27
N ALA A 77 -2.71 -4.29 -10.98
CA ALA A 77 -3.20 -5.65 -10.91
C ALA A 77 -4.26 -5.83 -9.80
N VAL A 78 -4.04 -5.23 -8.63
CA VAL A 78 -4.98 -5.29 -7.50
C VAL A 78 -6.26 -4.51 -7.81
N PHE A 79 -6.17 -3.30 -8.34
CA PHE A 79 -7.33 -2.48 -8.70
C PHE A 79 -8.21 -3.18 -9.75
N SER A 80 -7.59 -3.77 -10.78
CA SER A 80 -8.31 -4.54 -11.80
C SER A 80 -9.02 -5.76 -11.19
N ALA A 81 -8.34 -6.50 -10.33
CA ALA A 81 -8.91 -7.68 -9.66
C ALA A 81 -10.06 -7.32 -8.71
N LEU A 82 -10.03 -6.13 -8.11
CA LEU A 82 -11.10 -5.60 -7.25
C LEU A 82 -12.24 -4.93 -8.05
N GLY A 83 -12.16 -4.92 -9.38
CA GLY A 83 -13.24 -4.44 -10.26
C GLY A 83 -13.34 -2.92 -10.39
N LEU A 84 -12.28 -2.18 -10.10
CA LEU A 84 -12.25 -0.75 -10.36
C LEU A 84 -12.22 -0.45 -11.87
N THR A 85 -12.76 0.71 -12.26
CA THR A 85 -12.85 1.08 -13.67
C THR A 85 -11.47 1.36 -14.29
N GLU A 86 -11.30 1.05 -15.57
CA GLU A 86 -10.06 1.34 -16.29
C GLU A 86 -9.73 2.83 -16.31
N GLU A 87 -10.74 3.69 -16.35
CA GLU A 87 -10.57 5.14 -16.29
C GLU A 87 -9.90 5.57 -14.97
N PHE A 88 -10.40 5.08 -13.84
CA PHE A 88 -9.79 5.34 -12.54
C PHE A 88 -8.36 4.79 -12.48
N ILE A 89 -8.16 3.53 -12.88
CA ILE A 89 -6.85 2.87 -12.83
C ILE A 89 -5.83 3.64 -13.65
N THR A 90 -6.17 3.99 -14.88
CA THR A 90 -5.27 4.72 -15.78
C THR A 90 -4.88 6.08 -15.20
N ARG A 91 -5.85 6.84 -14.67
CA ARG A 91 -5.60 8.14 -14.06
C ARG A 91 -4.72 8.02 -12.82
N GLU A 92 -5.09 7.15 -11.88
CA GLU A 92 -4.38 6.97 -10.61
C GLU A 92 -2.94 6.52 -10.85
N VAL A 93 -2.75 5.50 -11.70
CA VAL A 93 -1.42 4.95 -12.00
C VAL A 93 -0.55 5.96 -12.77
N THR A 94 -1.12 6.75 -13.66
CA THR A 94 -0.40 7.84 -14.33
C THR A 94 0.11 8.87 -13.32
N ASP A 95 -0.75 9.27 -12.38
CA ASP A 95 -0.38 10.19 -11.30
C ASP A 95 0.63 9.58 -10.31
N MET A 96 0.72 8.27 -10.23
CA MET A 96 1.76 7.56 -9.47
C MET A 96 3.12 7.51 -10.17
N GLY A 97 3.30 8.16 -11.32
CA GLY A 97 4.58 8.22 -12.04
C GLY A 97 5.70 8.94 -11.29
N SER A 98 5.37 9.70 -10.24
CA SER A 98 6.34 10.33 -9.34
C SER A 98 5.89 10.20 -7.89
N HIS A 99 6.85 10.28 -6.96
CA HIS A 99 6.57 10.15 -5.54
C HIS A 99 7.42 11.07 -4.68
N GLN A 100 6.97 11.32 -3.46
CA GLN A 100 7.75 11.88 -2.38
C GLN A 100 7.85 10.85 -1.26
N LEU A 101 8.97 10.87 -0.55
CA LEU A 101 9.26 9.94 0.54
C LEU A 101 9.37 10.71 1.84
N SER A 102 8.73 10.23 2.90
CA SER A 102 8.79 10.78 4.24
C SER A 102 8.79 9.70 5.30
N LYS A 103 8.96 10.09 6.55
CA LYS A 103 8.84 9.18 7.70
C LYS A 103 7.37 8.90 8.02
N THR A 104 7.11 7.78 8.66
CA THR A 104 5.77 7.45 9.18
C THR A 104 5.37 8.41 10.32
N ALA A 105 4.08 8.76 10.37
CA ALA A 105 3.50 9.63 11.38
C ALA A 105 2.17 9.13 11.96
N ASN A 106 1.35 8.47 11.14
CA ASN A 106 0.00 8.03 11.54
C ASN A 106 0.05 6.67 12.24
N ARG A 107 -0.18 6.68 13.57
CA ARG A 107 -0.16 5.46 14.39
C ARG A 107 -1.26 4.45 14.01
N SER A 108 -2.42 4.91 13.56
CA SER A 108 -3.50 4.02 13.14
C SER A 108 -3.12 3.21 11.90
N VAL A 109 -2.45 3.84 10.92
CA VAL A 109 -1.94 3.12 9.73
C VAL A 109 -0.83 2.15 10.11
N LEU A 110 0.07 2.54 11.00
CA LEU A 110 1.12 1.63 11.53
C LEU A 110 0.51 0.41 12.21
N GLY A 111 -0.56 0.58 12.99
CA GLY A 111 -1.30 -0.53 13.59
C GLY A 111 -1.86 -1.47 12.53
N SER A 112 -2.51 -0.94 11.49
CA SER A 112 -3.00 -1.75 10.36
C SER A 112 -1.87 -2.48 9.64
N MET A 113 -0.72 -1.83 9.42
CA MET A 113 0.45 -2.48 8.82
C MET A 113 0.96 -3.66 9.64
N ASN A 114 1.02 -3.50 10.97
CA ASN A 114 1.45 -4.57 11.86
C ASN A 114 0.48 -5.76 11.82
N ASP A 115 -0.83 -5.50 11.80
CA ASP A 115 -1.85 -6.54 11.68
C ASP A 115 -1.72 -7.27 10.35
N PHE A 116 -1.58 -6.56 9.23
CA PHE A 116 -1.39 -7.18 7.91
C PHE A 116 -0.09 -7.98 7.84
N ALA A 117 0.99 -7.50 8.41
CA ALA A 117 2.26 -8.24 8.47
C ALA A 117 2.10 -9.56 9.24
N HIS A 118 1.38 -9.53 10.35
CA HIS A 118 1.09 -10.71 11.16
C HIS A 118 0.22 -11.72 10.41
N PHE A 119 -0.89 -11.28 9.80
CA PHE A 119 -1.76 -12.15 9.01
C PHE A 119 -1.07 -12.72 7.78
N ALA A 120 -0.27 -11.90 7.11
CA ALA A 120 0.51 -12.33 5.95
C ALA A 120 1.54 -13.41 6.33
N ASP A 121 2.21 -13.27 7.45
CA ASP A 121 3.18 -14.26 7.94
C ASP A 121 2.50 -15.59 8.27
N ALA A 122 1.36 -15.55 8.94
CA ALA A 122 0.55 -16.75 9.23
C ALA A 122 0.08 -17.43 7.94
N HIS A 123 -0.37 -16.68 6.95
CA HIS A 123 -0.80 -17.20 5.66
C HIS A 123 0.35 -17.82 4.87
N ARG A 124 1.52 -17.18 4.86
CA ARG A 124 2.74 -17.69 4.22
C ARG A 124 3.19 -19.02 4.83
N THR A 125 3.13 -19.14 6.15
CA THR A 125 3.53 -20.37 6.86
C THR A 125 2.61 -21.55 6.50
N ALA A 126 1.33 -21.29 6.20
CA ALA A 126 0.37 -22.32 5.81
C ALA A 126 0.52 -22.80 4.36
N LYS A 127 1.28 -22.09 3.51
CA LYS A 127 1.49 -22.39 2.09
C LYS A 127 2.97 -22.51 1.74
N ASN A 128 3.31 -23.45 0.87
CA ASN A 128 4.69 -23.69 0.42
C ASN A 128 5.21 -22.61 -0.53
N SER A 129 4.35 -21.82 -1.14
CA SER A 129 4.70 -20.70 -2.01
C SER A 129 3.80 -19.50 -1.73
N THR A 130 4.32 -18.30 -1.91
CA THR A 130 3.57 -17.06 -1.68
C THR A 130 3.39 -16.33 -3.01
N ASP A 131 2.15 -16.26 -3.47
CA ASP A 131 1.72 -15.34 -4.52
C ASP A 131 1.37 -14.00 -3.88
N LEU A 132 2.14 -12.96 -4.20
CA LEU A 132 1.99 -11.63 -3.58
C LEU A 132 0.71 -10.92 -4.03
N LEU A 133 0.25 -11.17 -5.26
CA LEU A 133 -1.06 -10.64 -5.73
C LEU A 133 -2.21 -11.31 -4.97
N GLU A 134 -2.21 -12.63 -4.88
CA GLU A 134 -3.21 -13.38 -4.10
C GLU A 134 -3.23 -12.92 -2.64
N LEU A 135 -2.06 -12.73 -2.03
CA LEU A 135 -1.93 -12.26 -0.66
C LEU A 135 -2.50 -10.86 -0.48
N SER A 136 -2.20 -9.95 -1.39
CA SER A 136 -2.75 -8.58 -1.40
C SER A 136 -4.29 -8.60 -1.47
N LEU A 137 -4.85 -9.38 -2.39
CA LEU A 137 -6.29 -9.50 -2.55
C LEU A 137 -6.97 -10.15 -1.35
N ARG A 138 -6.36 -11.18 -0.77
CA ARG A 138 -6.88 -11.86 0.40
C ARG A 138 -6.94 -10.94 1.62
N LEU A 139 -5.89 -10.19 1.87
CA LEU A 139 -5.86 -9.27 3.00
C LEU A 139 -6.69 -8.00 2.76
N ALA A 140 -6.92 -7.61 1.50
CA ALA A 140 -7.87 -6.56 1.16
C ALA A 140 -9.32 -6.89 1.59
N GLN A 141 -9.66 -8.16 1.70
CA GLN A 141 -10.98 -8.66 2.15
C GLN A 141 -11.05 -8.90 3.67
N THR A 142 -9.93 -8.76 4.37
CA THR A 142 -9.87 -9.00 5.81
C THR A 142 -10.42 -7.79 6.58
N PRO A 143 -11.33 -7.97 7.52
CA PRO A 143 -11.82 -6.89 8.37
C PRO A 143 -10.68 -6.15 9.06
N CYS A 144 -10.73 -4.82 9.02
CA CYS A 144 -9.71 -3.94 9.58
C CYS A 144 -10.32 -3.06 10.67
N GLY A 145 -9.73 -3.06 11.87
CA GLY A 145 -10.27 -2.34 13.04
C GLY A 145 -10.65 -0.89 12.78
N PRO A 146 -9.78 -0.06 12.19
CA PRO A 146 -10.12 1.33 11.87
C PRO A 146 -11.30 1.52 10.92
N LEU A 147 -11.68 0.48 10.16
CA LEU A 147 -12.77 0.52 9.17
C LEU A 147 -14.10 -0.05 9.69
N TYR A 148 -14.18 -0.54 10.92
CA TYR A 148 -15.41 -1.18 11.44
C TYR A 148 -16.62 -0.27 11.45
N ARG A 149 -16.44 1.03 11.58
CA ARG A 149 -17.53 2.02 11.56
C ARG A 149 -17.89 2.53 10.17
N SER A 150 -17.15 2.11 9.14
CA SER A 150 -17.38 2.47 7.73
C SER A 150 -17.70 1.23 6.88
N HIS A 151 -16.75 0.74 6.10
CA HIS A 151 -16.97 -0.36 5.15
C HIS A 151 -16.34 -1.68 5.57
N VAL A 152 -15.76 -1.75 6.77
CA VAL A 152 -15.24 -2.95 7.44
C VAL A 152 -13.92 -3.47 6.86
N SER A 153 -13.83 -3.65 5.55
CA SER A 153 -12.64 -4.20 4.89
C SER A 153 -12.05 -3.23 3.86
N PRO A 154 -10.73 -3.31 3.61
CA PRO A 154 -10.06 -2.41 2.68
C PRO A 154 -10.63 -2.38 1.26
N ASP A 155 -11.06 -3.52 0.72
CA ASP A 155 -11.64 -3.60 -0.62
C ASP A 155 -12.94 -2.83 -0.75
N ARG A 156 -13.81 -2.92 0.25
CA ARG A 156 -15.07 -2.17 0.31
C ARG A 156 -14.82 -0.68 0.56
N GLU A 157 -13.90 -0.36 1.44
CA GLU A 157 -13.50 1.02 1.70
C GLU A 157 -12.93 1.68 0.45
N LEU A 158 -12.06 0.96 -0.29
CA LEU A 158 -11.51 1.42 -1.55
C LEU A 158 -12.60 1.75 -2.57
N THR A 159 -13.54 0.85 -2.78
CA THR A 159 -14.63 1.06 -3.73
C THR A 159 -15.47 2.29 -3.37
N ALA A 160 -15.84 2.42 -2.10
CA ALA A 160 -16.60 3.58 -1.61
C ALA A 160 -15.79 4.88 -1.75
N TYR A 161 -14.53 4.86 -1.35
CA TYR A 161 -13.64 6.02 -1.42
C TYR A 161 -13.47 6.52 -2.85
N VAL A 162 -13.21 5.60 -3.81
CA VAL A 162 -13.08 5.94 -5.23
C VAL A 162 -14.38 6.53 -5.77
N ASN A 163 -15.52 5.92 -5.47
CA ASN A 163 -16.82 6.44 -5.91
C ASN A 163 -17.12 7.86 -5.41
N ASP A 164 -16.71 8.17 -4.18
CA ASP A 164 -16.92 9.48 -3.58
C ASP A 164 -16.00 10.57 -4.18
N HIS A 165 -14.84 10.19 -4.69
CA HIS A 165 -13.83 11.13 -5.22
C HIS A 165 -13.78 11.19 -6.75
N THR A 166 -14.57 10.37 -7.46
CA THR A 166 -14.64 10.35 -8.94
C THR A 166 -15.96 10.87 -9.50
N ARG A 167 -16.89 11.24 -8.63
CA ARG A 167 -18.19 11.86 -9.01
C ARG A 167 -18.06 13.33 -9.36
#